data_3dea271c9ddb95aaef28cac3c47b5990
#
_entry.id   3dea271c9ddb95aaef28cac3c47b5990
#
_cell.length_a   1.000
_cell.length_b   1.000
_cell.length_c   1.000
_cell.angle_alpha   90.00
_cell.angle_beta   90.00
_cell.angle_gamma   90.00
#
_symmetry.space_group_name_H-M   'P 1'
#
loop_
_entity.id
_entity.type
_entity.pdbx_description
1 polymer ?
#
loop_
_entity_poly.entity_id
_entity_poly.type
_entity_poly.pdbx_seq_one_letter_code
_entity_poly.pdbx_strand_id
1 'polypeptide(L)'
;MRDKKYDQGYLTFAQGDQYLKCAYLLALSVKTHCRINKFAVIVDEKTKVPSDIANIFDEVIIIPTMDPFANECLAWELTPFKETFKLESDLLVTSNIDHWWQGVRLKNICFTTKVCNYRGEFANDSKYRKMWQENNMFNAYNGFMYFRHCKETKLFFDNCKRVLNTFDLYKSSILKNCRHEYADTDLFMSIVATE
;
A
#
# COMPACT_ATOMS: atom_id res chain seq x y z
N MET A 1 11.12 -9.04 -13.00
CA MET A 1 10.11 -9.51 -12.03
C MET A 1 10.85 -10.28 -10.93
N ARG A 2 10.63 -9.95 -9.67
CA ARG A 2 11.31 -10.59 -8.54
C ARG A 2 10.72 -11.98 -8.27
N ASP A 3 11.59 -12.95 -7.96
CA ASP A 3 11.15 -14.28 -7.55
C ASP A 3 10.42 -14.22 -6.20
N LYS A 4 9.33 -14.99 -6.07
CA LYS A 4 8.55 -15.08 -4.86
C LYS A 4 9.15 -16.10 -3.91
N LYS A 5 9.94 -15.61 -2.95
CA LYS A 5 10.67 -16.44 -1.98
C LYS A 5 9.78 -17.03 -0.90
N TYR A 6 8.68 -16.35 -0.58
CA TYR A 6 7.81 -16.71 0.55
C TYR A 6 6.37 -16.84 0.10
N ASP A 7 5.61 -17.68 0.77
CA ASP A 7 4.18 -17.83 0.46
C ASP A 7 3.38 -16.60 0.90
N GLN A 8 3.69 -16.03 2.08
CA GLN A 8 2.95 -14.93 2.69
C GLN A 8 3.86 -13.97 3.42
N GLY A 9 3.47 -12.71 3.49
CA GLY A 9 4.14 -11.71 4.32
C GLY A 9 3.62 -10.31 4.15
N TYR A 10 4.24 -9.44 4.89
CA TYR A 10 3.93 -8.01 4.97
C TYR A 10 4.93 -7.20 4.18
N LEU A 11 4.45 -6.18 3.49
CA LEU A 11 5.23 -5.28 2.66
C LEU A 11 4.95 -3.83 3.06
N THR A 12 5.99 -3.02 3.16
CA THR A 12 5.84 -1.58 3.33
C THR A 12 6.84 -0.81 2.46
N PHE A 13 6.51 0.42 2.15
CA PHE A 13 7.40 1.39 1.52
C PHE A 13 7.88 2.41 2.55
N ALA A 14 9.18 2.73 2.53
CA ALA A 14 9.77 3.67 3.47
C ALA A 14 10.87 4.48 2.78
N GLN A 15 10.55 5.69 2.33
CA GLN A 15 11.52 6.62 1.75
C GLN A 15 11.91 7.68 2.77
N GLY A 16 13.21 7.74 3.09
CA GLY A 16 13.78 8.63 4.09
C GLY A 16 13.79 8.05 5.50
N ASP A 17 14.66 8.61 6.35
CA ASP A 17 14.98 8.08 7.68
C ASP A 17 13.77 8.03 8.62
N GLN A 18 12.86 8.99 8.52
CA GLN A 18 11.67 9.02 9.37
C GLN A 18 10.74 7.85 9.07
N TYR A 19 10.43 7.62 7.79
CA TYR A 19 9.57 6.51 7.38
C TYR A 19 10.23 5.15 7.61
N LEU A 20 11.57 5.07 7.49
CA LEU A 20 12.30 3.85 7.83
C LEU A 20 12.17 3.50 9.32
N LYS A 21 12.21 4.49 10.22
CA LYS A 21 11.96 4.27 11.66
C LYS A 21 10.53 3.81 11.93
N CYS A 22 9.55 4.40 11.23
CA CYS A 22 8.16 3.95 11.30
C CYS A 22 8.02 2.50 10.81
N ALA A 23 8.61 2.16 9.67
CA ALA A 23 8.61 0.80 9.13
C ALA A 23 9.26 -0.22 10.07
N TYR A 24 10.33 0.18 10.77
CA TYR A 24 10.95 -0.66 11.81
C TYR A 24 9.96 -0.96 12.94
N LEU A 25 9.26 0.05 13.47
CA LEU A 25 8.28 -0.12 14.53
C LEU A 25 7.08 -0.95 14.06
N LEU A 26 6.62 -0.75 12.83
CA LEU A 26 5.59 -1.57 12.23
C LEU A 26 6.03 -3.03 12.12
N ALA A 27 7.23 -3.31 11.59
CA ALA A 27 7.75 -4.67 11.48
C ALA A 27 7.90 -5.34 12.85
N LEU A 28 8.38 -4.60 13.86
CA LEU A 28 8.49 -5.06 15.24
C LEU A 28 7.11 -5.42 15.80
N SER A 29 6.10 -4.58 15.58
CA SER A 29 4.74 -4.83 16.03
C SER A 29 4.12 -6.08 15.40
N VAL A 30 4.33 -6.30 14.09
CA VAL A 30 3.91 -7.52 13.39
C VAL A 30 4.60 -8.74 13.99
N LYS A 31 5.93 -8.70 14.15
CA LYS A 31 6.70 -9.82 14.69
C LYS A 31 6.35 -10.15 16.15
N THR A 32 5.88 -9.16 16.90
CA THR A 32 5.43 -9.34 18.28
C THR A 32 4.05 -10.00 18.38
N HIS A 33 3.15 -9.65 17.49
CA HIS A 33 1.74 -10.05 17.62
C HIS A 33 1.30 -11.16 16.67
N CYS A 34 1.98 -11.36 15.52
CA CYS A 34 1.56 -12.29 14.48
C CYS A 34 2.52 -13.48 14.34
N ARG A 35 1.97 -14.65 14.02
CA ARG A 35 2.76 -15.87 13.68
C ARG A 35 3.22 -15.82 12.23
N ILE A 36 2.35 -15.33 11.34
CA ILE A 36 2.73 -14.99 9.96
C ILE A 36 3.41 -13.63 10.03
N ASN A 37 4.74 -13.61 10.00
CA ASN A 37 5.51 -12.43 10.35
C ASN A 37 6.69 -12.13 9.41
N LYS A 38 6.73 -12.74 8.21
CA LYS A 38 7.70 -12.37 7.20
C LYS A 38 7.42 -10.93 6.75
N PHE A 39 8.46 -10.10 6.77
CA PHE A 39 8.31 -8.67 6.53
C PHE A 39 9.37 -8.16 5.55
N ALA A 40 8.94 -7.49 4.51
CA ALA A 40 9.80 -6.83 3.53
C ALA A 40 9.59 -5.31 3.57
N VAL A 41 10.69 -4.57 3.45
CA VAL A 41 10.67 -3.12 3.29
C VAL A 41 11.24 -2.73 1.93
N ILE A 42 10.58 -1.80 1.25
CA ILE A 42 11.07 -1.16 0.04
C ILE A 42 11.54 0.24 0.40
N VAL A 43 12.79 0.54 0.09
CA VAL A 43 13.42 1.84 0.33
C VAL A 43 14.01 2.38 -0.97
N ASP A 44 14.20 3.68 -1.06
CA ASP A 44 14.96 4.25 -2.16
C ASP A 44 16.48 4.21 -1.90
N GLU A 45 17.27 4.40 -2.95
CA GLU A 45 18.74 4.38 -2.89
C GLU A 45 19.36 5.48 -2.00
N LYS A 46 18.59 6.53 -1.65
CA LYS A 46 19.00 7.61 -0.76
C LYS A 46 18.75 7.28 0.71
N THR A 47 17.85 6.36 1.00
CA THR A 47 17.52 5.94 2.36
C THR A 47 18.58 4.96 2.87
N LYS A 48 19.38 5.40 3.82
CA LYS A 48 20.40 4.55 4.46
C LYS A 48 19.72 3.63 5.45
N VAL A 49 19.89 2.31 5.28
CA VAL A 49 19.35 1.31 6.20
C VAL A 49 20.47 0.79 7.11
N PRO A 50 20.57 1.26 8.37
CA PRO A 50 21.56 0.77 9.32
C PRO A 50 21.36 -0.73 9.59
N SER A 51 22.42 -1.46 9.91
CA SER A 51 22.40 -2.91 10.11
C SER A 51 21.49 -3.35 11.25
N ASP A 52 21.42 -2.58 12.32
CA ASP A 52 20.53 -2.81 13.46
C ASP A 52 19.05 -2.71 13.08
N ILE A 53 18.69 -1.76 12.20
CA ILE A 53 17.35 -1.63 11.64
C ILE A 53 17.09 -2.70 10.58
N ALA A 54 18.06 -2.99 9.72
CA ALA A 54 17.90 -3.96 8.64
C ALA A 54 17.54 -5.36 9.15
N ASN A 55 18.05 -5.76 10.30
CA ASN A 55 17.87 -7.09 10.89
C ASN A 55 16.42 -7.42 11.27
N ILE A 56 15.53 -6.44 11.39
CA ILE A 56 14.11 -6.70 11.65
C ILE A 56 13.37 -7.21 10.40
N PHE A 57 13.86 -6.85 9.22
CA PHE A 57 13.23 -7.21 7.95
C PHE A 57 13.80 -8.53 7.41
N ASP A 58 12.94 -9.34 6.83
CA ASP A 58 13.35 -10.55 6.10
C ASP A 58 13.88 -10.22 4.70
N GLU A 59 13.47 -9.08 4.13
CA GLU A 59 13.96 -8.53 2.87
C GLU A 59 14.03 -7.00 2.93
N VAL A 60 15.14 -6.45 2.51
CA VAL A 60 15.31 -5.02 2.22
C VAL A 60 15.47 -4.87 0.70
N ILE A 61 14.58 -4.11 0.08
CA ILE A 61 14.53 -3.94 -1.37
C ILE A 61 14.83 -2.49 -1.69
N ILE A 62 15.91 -2.25 -2.44
CA ILE A 62 16.33 -0.91 -2.80
C ILE A 62 15.85 -0.61 -4.23
N ILE A 63 15.22 0.54 -4.42
CA ILE A 63 14.76 1.04 -5.73
C ILE A 63 15.39 2.41 -6.02
N PRO A 64 15.46 2.85 -7.28
CA PRO A 64 15.78 4.23 -7.59
C PRO A 64 14.84 5.20 -6.89
N THR A 65 15.32 6.39 -6.56
CA THR A 65 14.49 7.45 -5.97
C THR A 65 13.33 7.80 -6.91
N MET A 66 12.12 7.69 -6.41
CA MET A 66 10.87 7.99 -7.12
C MET A 66 10.00 8.91 -6.26
N ASP A 67 8.95 9.46 -6.87
CA ASP A 67 7.87 10.10 -6.12
C ASP A 67 7.29 9.09 -5.12
N PRO A 68 7.26 9.41 -3.80
CA PRO A 68 6.75 8.50 -2.78
C PRO A 68 5.30 8.08 -2.99
N PHE A 69 4.48 8.91 -3.66
CA PHE A 69 3.10 8.55 -3.99
C PHE A 69 2.99 7.64 -5.21
N ALA A 70 3.99 7.63 -6.09
CA ALA A 70 3.98 6.81 -7.31
C ALA A 70 4.63 5.43 -7.12
N ASN A 71 5.56 5.28 -6.17
CA ASN A 71 6.35 4.05 -6.00
C ASN A 71 5.50 2.83 -5.64
N GLU A 72 4.37 3.02 -4.96
CA GLU A 72 3.52 1.93 -4.51
C GLU A 72 2.83 1.15 -5.64
N CYS A 73 2.74 1.72 -6.84
CA CYS A 73 2.31 0.98 -8.03
C CYS A 73 3.26 -0.16 -8.42
N LEU A 74 4.48 -0.18 -7.85
CA LEU A 74 5.47 -1.24 -8.04
C LEU A 74 5.31 -2.42 -7.05
N ALA A 75 4.37 -2.34 -6.11
CA ALA A 75 4.24 -3.34 -5.04
C ALA A 75 4.12 -4.77 -5.57
N TRP A 76 3.36 -4.97 -6.65
CA TRP A 76 3.19 -6.30 -7.26
C TRP A 76 4.50 -6.87 -7.83
N GLU A 77 5.32 -6.03 -8.45
CA GLU A 77 6.59 -6.45 -9.05
C GLU A 77 7.65 -6.75 -8.01
N LEU A 78 7.70 -5.92 -6.96
CA LEU A 78 8.76 -5.90 -5.97
C LEU A 78 8.53 -6.85 -4.79
N THR A 79 7.26 -7.15 -4.45
CA THR A 79 6.97 -8.05 -3.33
C THR A 79 7.71 -9.40 -3.45
N PRO A 80 8.34 -9.90 -2.39
CA PRO A 80 8.92 -11.24 -2.38
C PRO A 80 7.90 -12.35 -2.04
N PHE A 81 6.62 -11.99 -1.85
CA PHE A 81 5.55 -12.88 -1.39
C PHE A 81 4.60 -13.27 -2.51
N LYS A 82 4.02 -14.49 -2.42
CA LYS A 82 2.90 -14.90 -3.28
C LYS A 82 1.59 -14.22 -2.85
N GLU A 83 1.42 -14.04 -1.53
CA GLU A 83 0.31 -13.32 -0.91
C GLU A 83 0.89 -12.20 -0.03
N THR A 84 0.43 -10.98 -0.22
CA THR A 84 1.01 -9.79 0.41
C THR A 84 -0.06 -8.99 1.15
N PHE A 85 0.18 -8.70 2.43
CA PHE A 85 -0.41 -7.54 3.09
C PHE A 85 0.53 -6.35 2.92
N LYS A 86 0.12 -5.36 2.14
CA LYS A 86 0.81 -4.06 2.05
C LYS A 86 0.25 -3.15 3.13
N LEU A 87 1.13 -2.59 3.92
CA LEU A 87 0.82 -1.68 5.02
C LEU A 87 1.56 -0.35 4.82
N GLU A 88 0.95 0.75 5.18
CA GLU A 88 1.68 2.02 5.32
C GLU A 88 2.66 1.95 6.48
N SER A 89 3.82 2.58 6.32
CA SER A 89 4.92 2.46 7.29
C SER A 89 4.60 3.04 8.67
N ASP A 90 3.67 3.98 8.76
CA ASP A 90 3.25 4.66 9.99
C ASP A 90 2.10 3.98 10.74
N LEU A 91 1.78 2.75 10.36
CA LEU A 91 0.83 1.90 11.08
C LEU A 91 1.51 1.12 12.21
N LEU A 92 0.70 0.66 13.17
CA LEU A 92 1.10 -0.31 14.18
C LEU A 92 0.06 -1.43 14.30
N VAL A 93 0.55 -2.67 14.35
CA VAL A 93 -0.28 -3.84 14.64
C VAL A 93 -0.30 -4.05 16.16
N THR A 94 -1.46 -3.85 16.78
CA THR A 94 -1.61 -3.89 18.25
C THR A 94 -2.16 -5.20 18.79
N SER A 95 -2.51 -6.14 17.89
CA SER A 95 -3.03 -7.47 18.24
C SER A 95 -2.78 -8.47 17.11
N ASN A 96 -3.04 -9.76 17.38
CA ASN A 96 -2.89 -10.80 16.35
C ASN A 96 -3.93 -10.62 15.23
N ILE A 97 -3.46 -10.48 13.99
CA ILE A 97 -4.27 -10.35 12.78
C ILE A 97 -4.13 -11.56 11.82
N ASP A 98 -3.56 -12.67 12.27
CA ASP A 98 -3.36 -13.85 11.41
C ASP A 98 -4.67 -14.40 10.82
N HIS A 99 -5.78 -14.24 11.55
CA HIS A 99 -7.09 -14.66 11.08
C HIS A 99 -7.60 -13.88 9.85
N TRP A 100 -7.08 -12.67 9.59
CA TRP A 100 -7.46 -11.88 8.42
C TRP A 100 -7.03 -12.53 7.11
N TRP A 101 -5.90 -13.26 7.12
CA TRP A 101 -5.43 -13.98 5.93
C TRP A 101 -6.47 -14.94 5.35
N GLN A 102 -7.27 -15.59 6.21
CA GLN A 102 -8.30 -16.52 5.76
C GLN A 102 -9.43 -15.78 5.03
N GLY A 103 -9.86 -14.64 5.56
CA GLY A 103 -10.95 -13.84 4.98
C GLY A 103 -10.57 -13.20 3.64
N VAL A 104 -9.38 -12.60 3.56
CA VAL A 104 -8.95 -11.89 2.34
C VAL A 104 -8.65 -12.82 1.18
N ARG A 105 -8.28 -14.09 1.44
CA ARG A 105 -7.99 -15.10 0.40
C ARG A 105 -9.16 -15.45 -0.50
N LEU A 106 -10.36 -15.06 -0.15
CA LEU A 106 -11.54 -15.22 -1.00
C LEU A 106 -11.49 -14.33 -2.25
N LYS A 107 -10.59 -13.34 -2.27
CA LYS A 107 -10.38 -12.40 -3.37
C LYS A 107 -8.90 -12.32 -3.75
N ASN A 108 -8.62 -11.89 -4.98
CA ASN A 108 -7.26 -11.67 -5.44
C ASN A 108 -6.68 -10.34 -4.93
N ILE A 109 -7.54 -9.35 -4.64
CA ILE A 109 -7.20 -8.06 -4.08
C ILE A 109 -8.29 -7.61 -3.11
N CYS A 110 -7.88 -7.01 -1.99
CA CYS A 110 -8.78 -6.41 -1.00
C CYS A 110 -8.22 -5.09 -0.50
N PHE A 111 -9.10 -4.12 -0.27
CA PHE A 111 -8.79 -2.83 0.32
C PHE A 111 -9.59 -2.62 1.59
N THR A 112 -9.06 -1.82 2.50
CA THR A 112 -9.88 -1.19 3.52
C THR A 112 -10.74 -0.11 2.87
N THR A 113 -12.00 -0.02 3.27
CA THR A 113 -12.95 0.95 2.71
C THR A 113 -13.59 1.83 3.78
N LYS A 114 -13.43 1.46 5.05
CA LYS A 114 -13.91 2.22 6.22
C LYS A 114 -12.79 2.31 7.24
N VAL A 115 -12.22 3.49 7.32
CA VAL A 115 -11.16 3.82 8.27
C VAL A 115 -11.69 4.89 9.21
N CYS A 116 -11.49 4.72 10.50
CA CYS A 116 -11.81 5.72 11.50
C CYS A 116 -10.55 6.12 12.28
N ASN A 117 -10.53 7.35 12.76
CA ASN A 117 -9.50 7.80 13.68
C ASN A 117 -9.78 7.29 15.11
N TYR A 118 -8.88 7.62 16.05
CA TYR A 118 -9.01 7.21 17.46
C TYR A 118 -10.27 7.76 18.17
N ARG A 119 -10.96 8.73 17.57
CA ARG A 119 -12.24 9.28 18.08
C ARG A 119 -13.45 8.58 17.45
N GLY A 120 -13.26 7.62 16.56
CA GLY A 120 -14.33 6.94 15.84
C GLY A 120 -14.91 7.73 14.65
N GLU A 121 -14.28 8.85 14.26
CA GLU A 121 -14.70 9.63 13.11
C GLU A 121 -14.23 8.94 11.83
N PHE A 122 -15.15 8.70 10.90
CA PHE A 122 -14.82 8.04 9.64
C PHE A 122 -14.10 8.98 8.67
N ALA A 123 -13.02 8.49 8.08
CA ALA A 123 -12.26 9.23 7.07
C ALA A 123 -13.08 9.52 5.80
N ASN A 124 -14.10 8.68 5.52
CA ASN A 124 -15.04 8.88 4.40
C ASN A 124 -15.78 10.21 4.47
N ASP A 125 -16.02 10.73 5.67
CA ASP A 125 -16.77 11.98 5.90
C ASP A 125 -15.86 13.22 5.81
N SER A 126 -14.57 13.02 5.56
CA SER A 126 -13.61 14.11 5.41
C SER A 126 -13.84 14.90 4.11
N LYS A 127 -13.50 16.22 4.15
CA LYS A 127 -13.51 17.05 2.93
C LYS A 127 -12.61 16.52 1.82
N TYR A 128 -11.54 15.84 2.20
CA TYR A 128 -10.61 15.19 1.29
C TYR A 128 -11.31 14.11 0.45
N ARG A 129 -12.21 13.31 1.04
CA ARG A 129 -12.93 12.22 0.38
C ARG A 129 -14.21 12.64 -0.36
N LYS A 130 -14.59 13.92 -0.30
CA LYS A 130 -15.79 14.40 -0.98
C LYS A 130 -15.78 14.12 -2.50
N MET A 131 -14.62 14.24 -3.14
CA MET A 131 -14.47 13.97 -4.56
C MET A 131 -14.78 12.51 -4.91
N TRP A 132 -14.46 11.55 -4.05
CA TRP A 132 -14.81 10.12 -4.25
C TRP A 132 -16.31 9.93 -4.35
N GLN A 133 -17.08 10.60 -3.48
CA GLN A 133 -18.54 10.55 -3.48
C GLN A 133 -19.11 11.22 -4.74
N GLU A 134 -18.60 12.39 -5.12
CA GLU A 134 -19.05 13.17 -6.28
C GLU A 134 -18.80 12.44 -7.61
N ASN A 135 -17.80 11.57 -7.67
CA ASN A 135 -17.44 10.76 -8.82
C ASN A 135 -17.90 9.30 -8.72
N ASN A 136 -18.63 8.94 -7.67
CA ASN A 136 -19.07 7.56 -7.41
C ASN A 136 -17.91 6.55 -7.46
N MET A 137 -16.75 6.94 -6.94
CA MET A 137 -15.56 6.10 -6.96
C MET A 137 -15.54 5.11 -5.79
N PHE A 138 -14.93 3.96 -6.04
CA PHE A 138 -14.58 3.02 -4.98
C PHE A 138 -13.68 3.72 -3.96
N ASN A 139 -14.01 3.62 -2.68
CA ASN A 139 -13.29 4.34 -1.63
C ASN A 139 -12.17 3.48 -1.05
N ALA A 140 -11.11 3.27 -1.82
CA ALA A 140 -9.93 2.55 -1.36
C ALA A 140 -9.12 3.39 -0.37
N TYR A 141 -8.67 2.73 0.70
CA TYR A 141 -7.60 3.21 1.57
C TYR A 141 -6.41 2.29 1.40
N ASN A 142 -5.32 2.85 0.92
CA ASN A 142 -4.10 2.12 0.65
C ASN A 142 -3.31 1.77 1.92
N GLY A 143 -3.64 2.36 3.06
CA GLY A 143 -2.96 2.10 4.34
C GLY A 143 -2.89 0.62 4.70
N PHE A 144 -3.91 -0.14 4.31
CA PHE A 144 -3.96 -1.58 4.47
C PHE A 144 -4.62 -2.21 3.25
N MET A 145 -3.87 -2.94 2.45
CA MET A 145 -4.39 -3.71 1.32
C MET A 145 -3.79 -5.12 1.29
N TYR A 146 -4.56 -6.05 0.73
CA TYR A 146 -4.11 -7.40 0.41
C TYR A 146 -4.11 -7.60 -1.10
N PHE A 147 -3.10 -8.31 -1.61
CA PHE A 147 -3.12 -8.82 -2.98
C PHE A 147 -2.39 -10.16 -3.09
N ARG A 148 -2.89 -11.00 -4.01
CA ARG A 148 -2.24 -12.23 -4.43
C ARG A 148 -1.44 -11.97 -5.70
N HIS A 149 -0.29 -12.62 -5.85
CA HIS A 149 0.53 -12.53 -7.06
C HIS A 149 -0.08 -13.38 -8.19
N CYS A 150 -0.99 -12.79 -8.98
CA CYS A 150 -1.68 -13.42 -10.10
C CYS A 150 -1.86 -12.44 -11.28
N LYS A 151 -2.44 -12.90 -12.39
CA LYS A 151 -2.63 -12.08 -13.61
C LYS A 151 -3.58 -10.88 -13.37
N GLU A 152 -4.64 -11.10 -12.63
CA GLU A 152 -5.65 -10.08 -12.34
C GLU A 152 -5.06 -8.92 -11.53
N THR A 153 -4.29 -9.25 -10.49
CA THR A 153 -3.63 -8.21 -9.69
C THR A 153 -2.49 -7.55 -10.44
N LYS A 154 -1.79 -8.27 -11.34
CA LYS A 154 -0.84 -7.63 -12.26
C LYS A 154 -1.52 -6.57 -13.10
N LEU A 155 -2.65 -6.90 -13.71
CA LEU A 155 -3.43 -5.97 -14.52
C LEU A 155 -3.86 -4.74 -13.72
N PHE A 156 -4.30 -4.95 -12.47
CA PHE A 156 -4.65 -3.86 -11.57
C PHE A 156 -3.46 -2.89 -11.38
N PHE A 157 -2.27 -3.39 -11.03
CA PHE A 157 -1.10 -2.54 -10.82
C PHE A 157 -0.57 -1.91 -12.11
N ASP A 158 -0.69 -2.58 -13.25
CA ASP A 158 -0.37 -2.00 -14.57
C ASP A 158 -1.32 -0.83 -14.90
N ASN A 159 -2.61 -0.96 -14.58
CA ASN A 159 -3.59 0.13 -14.72
C ASN A 159 -3.30 1.28 -13.74
N CYS A 160 -2.84 1.01 -12.52
CA CYS A 160 -2.40 2.06 -11.60
C CYS A 160 -1.26 2.91 -12.21
N LYS A 161 -0.27 2.26 -12.84
CA LYS A 161 0.80 2.97 -13.57
C LYS A 161 0.24 3.80 -14.73
N ARG A 162 -0.73 3.24 -15.48
CA ARG A 162 -1.40 3.98 -16.57
C ARG A 162 -2.09 5.24 -16.04
N VAL A 163 -2.88 5.13 -14.96
CA VAL A 163 -3.56 6.28 -14.35
C VAL A 163 -2.55 7.34 -13.90
N LEU A 164 -1.46 6.94 -13.21
CA LEU A 164 -0.41 7.86 -12.81
C LEU A 164 0.18 8.63 -14.00
N ASN A 165 0.50 7.94 -15.09
CA ASN A 165 1.10 8.54 -16.28
C ASN A 165 0.13 9.43 -17.09
N THR A 166 -1.18 9.29 -16.87
CA THR A 166 -2.22 10.02 -17.61
C THR A 166 -3.16 10.77 -16.69
N PHE A 167 -2.72 11.10 -15.47
CA PHE A 167 -3.58 11.69 -14.45
C PHE A 167 -4.19 13.03 -14.86
N ASP A 168 -3.46 13.86 -15.59
CA ASP A 168 -3.97 15.14 -16.11
C ASP A 168 -5.20 14.94 -17.02
N LEU A 169 -5.23 13.85 -17.79
CA LEU A 169 -6.40 13.50 -18.59
C LEU A 169 -7.60 13.12 -17.72
N TYR A 170 -7.38 12.29 -16.68
CA TYR A 170 -8.44 11.96 -15.71
C TYR A 170 -8.96 13.20 -15.03
N LYS A 171 -8.07 14.06 -14.55
CA LYS A 171 -8.40 15.31 -13.87
C LYS A 171 -9.21 16.27 -14.73
N SER A 172 -8.84 16.43 -16.01
CA SER A 172 -9.47 17.42 -16.90
C SER A 172 -10.74 16.93 -17.57
N SER A 173 -10.88 15.61 -17.80
CA SER A 173 -11.92 15.10 -18.70
C SER A 173 -12.88 14.09 -18.06
N ILE A 174 -12.48 13.48 -16.93
CA ILE A 174 -13.25 12.38 -16.32
C ILE A 174 -13.74 12.75 -14.92
N LEU A 175 -12.83 13.26 -14.06
CA LEU A 175 -13.13 13.53 -12.67
C LEU A 175 -13.81 14.89 -12.48
N LYS A 176 -14.97 14.90 -11.82
CA LYS A 176 -15.67 16.14 -11.43
C LYS A 176 -14.99 16.74 -10.20
N ASN A 177 -14.82 18.06 -10.19
CA ASN A 177 -14.31 18.82 -9.04
C ASN A 177 -12.96 18.33 -8.48
N CYS A 178 -12.13 17.71 -9.30
CA CYS A 178 -10.82 17.22 -8.89
C CYS A 178 -9.85 18.39 -8.65
N ARG A 179 -9.49 18.61 -7.38
CA ARG A 179 -8.54 19.65 -6.96
C ARG A 179 -7.15 19.09 -6.62
N HIS A 180 -6.96 17.78 -6.74
CA HIS A 180 -5.66 17.16 -6.51
C HIS A 180 -4.67 17.61 -7.57
N GLU A 181 -3.48 18.04 -7.16
CA GLU A 181 -2.42 18.43 -8.09
C GLU A 181 -1.73 17.22 -8.71
N TYR A 182 -1.72 16.09 -7.98
CA TYR A 182 -1.15 14.81 -8.38
C TYR A 182 -2.07 13.66 -7.94
N ALA A 183 -1.90 12.50 -8.53
CA ALA A 183 -2.60 11.30 -8.09
C ALA A 183 -1.84 10.67 -6.92
N ASP A 184 -2.33 10.86 -5.70
CA ASP A 184 -1.84 10.08 -4.56
C ASP A 184 -2.29 8.60 -4.67
N THR A 185 -1.74 7.77 -3.79
CA THR A 185 -1.94 6.32 -3.83
C THR A 185 -3.41 5.94 -3.68
N ASP A 186 -4.14 6.58 -2.77
CA ASP A 186 -5.57 6.31 -2.57
C ASP A 186 -6.38 6.66 -3.81
N LEU A 187 -6.03 7.77 -4.47
CA LEU A 187 -6.74 8.27 -5.63
C LEU A 187 -6.56 7.37 -6.85
N PHE A 188 -5.32 7.06 -7.25
CA PHE A 188 -5.13 6.23 -8.45
C PHE A 188 -5.64 4.79 -8.24
N MET A 189 -5.50 4.23 -7.03
CA MET A 189 -6.06 2.91 -6.73
C MET A 189 -7.59 2.92 -6.73
N SER A 190 -8.21 3.99 -6.25
CA SER A 190 -9.66 4.15 -6.28
C SER A 190 -10.20 4.29 -7.71
N ILE A 191 -9.51 5.04 -8.58
CA ILE A 191 -9.86 5.15 -10.00
C ILE A 191 -9.87 3.77 -10.65
N VAL A 192 -8.76 3.03 -10.52
CA VAL A 192 -8.62 1.70 -11.13
C VAL A 192 -9.60 0.67 -10.56
N ALA A 193 -9.92 0.76 -9.26
CA ALA A 193 -10.91 -0.13 -8.63
C ALA A 193 -12.36 0.20 -9.03
N THR A 194 -12.59 1.36 -9.64
CA THR A 194 -13.92 1.80 -10.14
C THR A 194 -14.14 1.40 -11.59
N GLU A 195 -13.07 1.35 -12.41
CA GLU A 195 -13.10 0.90 -13.82
C GLU A 195 -13.34 -0.62 -13.94
#